data_6fa0323804ff0669835fcc4077ea954a
#
_entry.id   6fa0323804ff0669835fcc4077ea954a
#
_cell.length_a   1.000
_cell.length_b   1.000
_cell.length_c   1.000
_cell.angle_alpha   90.00
_cell.angle_beta   90.00
_cell.angle_gamma   90.00
#
_symmetry.space_group_name_H-M   'P 1'
#
loop_
_entity.id
_entity.type
_entity.pdbx_description
1 polymer ?
#
loop_
_entity_poly.entity_id
_entity_poly.type
_entity_poly.pdbx_seq_one_letter_code
_entity_poly.pdbx_strand_id
1 'polypeptide(L)'
;YGQAQAFGAGQAAQQYAHQQSMEDAFRAPSAGPEQTGRMTFNDVVGKTGLMLVLVVVAGAVGWFSPGLMIIGAIAGLVLGLVNAFKREPSPVLIMAYAVAQGLFLGGISAFFEGAYPGIVVQAVLGTFSVFAVMLALYTSGKFRPTPRMTKIVMAAMLGYLVFMLVNLVLTWTGIANLRTGGLGLIIGAIAVLLAAYSLTMDFEMAAVGVKNGAPQKYSWSVAFGLTVTLIWLYVEILRILSILRGND
;
A
#
# COMPACT_ATOMS: atom_id res chain seq x y z
N TYR A 1 14.55 -66.94 32.20
CA TYR A 1 15.13 -65.68 32.75
C TYR A 1 15.56 -64.67 31.65
N GLY A 2 15.69 -65.05 30.40
CA GLY A 2 16.20 -64.15 29.33
C GLY A 2 15.17 -63.17 28.73
N GLN A 3 13.88 -63.44 28.80
CA GLN A 3 12.84 -62.61 28.16
C GLN A 3 12.52 -61.30 28.95
N ALA A 4 12.60 -61.34 30.27
CA ALA A 4 12.37 -60.16 31.12
C ALA A 4 13.45 -59.08 30.98
N GLN A 5 14.71 -59.49 30.74
CA GLN A 5 15.81 -58.53 30.50
C GLN A 5 15.75 -57.87 29.13
N ALA A 6 15.28 -58.56 28.11
CA ALA A 6 15.09 -57.98 26.77
C ALA A 6 13.95 -56.93 26.72
N PHE A 7 12.88 -57.14 27.51
CA PHE A 7 11.76 -56.19 27.62
C PHE A 7 12.18 -54.92 28.35
N GLY A 8 12.99 -55.02 29.40
CA GLY A 8 13.52 -53.89 30.15
C GLY A 8 14.50 -53.04 29.35
N ALA A 9 15.36 -53.66 28.55
CA ALA A 9 16.32 -52.97 27.68
C ALA A 9 15.61 -52.20 26.53
N GLY A 10 14.53 -52.75 25.98
CA GLY A 10 13.74 -52.07 24.96
C GLY A 10 13.00 -50.84 25.49
N GLN A 11 12.43 -50.91 26.69
CA GLN A 11 11.75 -49.77 27.32
C GLN A 11 12.75 -48.66 27.73
N ALA A 12 13.92 -49.04 28.23
CA ALA A 12 14.96 -48.06 28.54
C ALA A 12 15.47 -47.34 27.28
N ALA A 13 15.71 -48.08 26.18
CA ALA A 13 16.08 -47.49 24.89
C ALA A 13 15.02 -46.53 24.31
N GLN A 14 13.75 -46.87 24.45
CA GLN A 14 12.65 -45.98 24.04
C GLN A 14 12.56 -44.73 24.93
N GLN A 15 12.77 -44.82 26.22
CA GLN A 15 12.83 -43.68 27.13
C GLN A 15 14.02 -42.77 26.82
N TYR A 16 15.21 -43.29 26.57
CA TYR A 16 16.37 -42.48 26.16
C TYR A 16 16.14 -41.82 24.81
N ALA A 17 15.58 -42.49 23.82
CA ALA A 17 15.24 -41.91 22.53
C ALA A 17 14.22 -40.78 22.67
N HIS A 18 13.22 -40.96 23.56
CA HIS A 18 12.20 -39.93 23.82
C HIS A 18 12.81 -38.72 24.56
N GLN A 19 13.70 -38.95 25.53
CA GLN A 19 14.42 -37.84 26.20
C GLN A 19 15.31 -37.07 25.23
N GLN A 20 16.09 -37.76 24.38
CA GLN A 20 16.91 -37.11 23.37
C GLN A 20 16.04 -36.28 22.37
N SER A 21 14.91 -36.83 21.90
CA SER A 21 14.02 -36.08 20.99
C SER A 21 13.39 -34.85 21.64
N MET A 22 13.15 -34.90 22.98
CA MET A 22 12.69 -33.74 23.73
C MET A 22 13.81 -32.68 23.92
N GLU A 23 15.03 -33.11 24.26
CA GLU A 23 16.17 -32.21 24.36
C GLU A 23 16.52 -31.56 23.03
N ASP A 24 16.43 -32.30 21.92
CA ASP A 24 16.64 -31.76 20.57
C ASP A 24 15.53 -30.78 20.18
N ALA A 25 14.29 -31.04 20.59
CA ALA A 25 13.16 -30.11 20.39
C ALA A 25 13.34 -28.79 21.19
N PHE A 26 13.90 -28.87 22.43
CA PHE A 26 14.22 -27.69 23.23
C PHE A 26 15.44 -26.92 22.71
N ARG A 27 16.37 -27.59 22.03
CA ARG A 27 17.56 -26.97 21.41
C ARG A 27 17.28 -26.50 19.97
N ALA A 28 16.16 -26.91 19.37
CA ALA A 28 15.78 -26.44 18.06
C ALA A 28 15.61 -24.91 18.07
N PRO A 29 16.11 -24.20 17.06
CA PRO A 29 15.89 -22.77 16.95
C PRO A 29 14.38 -22.50 16.96
N SER A 30 13.98 -21.46 17.70
CA SER A 30 12.56 -21.04 17.75
C SER A 30 12.01 -20.83 16.34
N ALA A 31 10.80 -21.33 16.09
CA ALA A 31 10.13 -21.16 14.79
C ALA A 31 10.13 -19.68 14.38
N GLY A 32 10.63 -19.40 13.19
CA GLY A 32 10.67 -18.04 12.64
C GLY A 32 9.26 -17.47 12.40
N PRO A 33 9.14 -16.15 12.21
CA PRO A 33 7.85 -15.50 11.96
C PRO A 33 7.07 -16.12 10.78
N GLU A 34 7.76 -16.56 9.73
CA GLU A 34 7.17 -17.22 8.57
C GLU A 34 6.53 -18.57 8.91
N GLN A 35 7.17 -19.34 9.81
CA GLN A 35 6.69 -20.65 10.28
C GLN A 35 5.51 -20.50 11.26
N THR A 36 5.43 -19.36 11.96
CA THR A 36 4.36 -19.08 12.93
C THR A 36 3.18 -18.31 12.34
N GLY A 37 3.16 -18.06 11.04
CA GLY A 37 2.10 -17.28 10.37
C GLY A 37 2.04 -15.82 10.82
N ARG A 38 3.16 -15.27 11.30
CA ARG A 38 3.29 -13.86 11.69
C ARG A 38 3.73 -13.01 10.51
N MET A 39 3.28 -11.77 10.54
CA MET A 39 3.61 -10.77 9.54
C MET A 39 5.11 -10.47 9.51
N THR A 40 5.70 -10.39 8.32
CA THR A 40 7.09 -10.00 8.07
C THR A 40 7.16 -8.80 7.14
N PHE A 41 8.30 -8.09 7.13
CA PHE A 41 8.53 -7.03 6.13
C PHE A 41 8.54 -7.58 4.71
N ASN A 42 9.07 -8.80 4.50
CA ASN A 42 9.07 -9.45 3.18
C ASN A 42 7.64 -9.69 2.67
N ASP A 43 6.71 -10.07 3.56
CA ASP A 43 5.28 -10.20 3.20
C ASP A 43 4.70 -8.88 2.70
N VAL A 44 5.01 -7.78 3.40
CA VAL A 44 4.51 -6.44 3.01
C VAL A 44 5.09 -6.02 1.68
N VAL A 45 6.41 -6.12 1.52
CA VAL A 45 7.12 -5.76 0.28
C VAL A 45 6.63 -6.61 -0.89
N GLY A 46 6.54 -7.94 -0.71
CA GLY A 46 6.08 -8.85 -1.76
C GLY A 46 4.64 -8.57 -2.20
N LYS A 47 3.72 -8.35 -1.24
CA LYS A 47 2.32 -8.04 -1.53
C LYS A 47 2.14 -6.65 -2.16
N THR A 48 2.88 -5.64 -1.68
CA THR A 48 2.89 -4.31 -2.30
C THR A 48 3.44 -4.38 -3.72
N GLY A 49 4.55 -5.10 -3.94
CA GLY A 49 5.12 -5.33 -5.27
C GLY A 49 4.13 -6.01 -6.21
N LEU A 50 3.43 -7.07 -5.75
CA LEU A 50 2.38 -7.73 -6.51
C LEU A 50 1.25 -6.76 -6.89
N MET A 51 0.79 -5.95 -5.97
CA MET A 51 -0.25 -4.96 -6.24
C MET A 51 0.20 -3.93 -7.27
N LEU A 52 1.43 -3.42 -7.16
CA LEU A 52 1.99 -2.48 -8.14
C LEU A 52 2.13 -3.11 -9.53
N VAL A 53 2.52 -4.38 -9.61
CA VAL A 53 2.54 -5.13 -10.88
C VAL A 53 1.13 -5.23 -11.47
N LEU A 54 0.13 -5.56 -10.66
CA LEU A 54 -1.27 -5.61 -11.11
C LEU A 54 -1.75 -4.23 -11.60
N VAL A 55 -1.41 -3.15 -10.89
CA VAL A 55 -1.71 -1.77 -11.31
C VAL A 55 -1.07 -1.46 -12.66
N VAL A 56 0.21 -1.80 -12.86
CA VAL A 56 0.93 -1.53 -14.12
C VAL A 56 0.36 -2.35 -15.28
N VAL A 57 0.12 -3.65 -15.07
CA VAL A 57 -0.45 -4.53 -16.11
C VAL A 57 -1.86 -4.09 -16.52
N ALA A 58 -2.73 -3.83 -15.54
CA ALA A 58 -4.06 -3.30 -15.81
C ALA A 58 -3.99 -1.87 -16.38
N GLY A 59 -3.00 -1.07 -15.96
CA GLY A 59 -2.72 0.26 -16.51
C GLY A 59 -2.37 0.22 -17.99
N ALA A 60 -1.58 -0.77 -18.42
CA ALA A 60 -1.30 -0.97 -19.84
C ALA A 60 -2.60 -1.26 -20.63
N VAL A 61 -3.51 -2.07 -20.08
CA VAL A 61 -4.83 -2.30 -20.71
C VAL A 61 -5.66 -1.01 -20.77
N GLY A 62 -5.70 -0.26 -19.65
CA GLY A 62 -6.42 1.02 -19.58
C GLY A 62 -5.88 2.08 -20.54
N TRP A 63 -4.56 2.08 -20.79
CA TRP A 63 -3.89 2.96 -21.74
C TRP A 63 -4.44 2.81 -23.16
N PHE A 64 -4.58 1.57 -23.62
CA PHE A 64 -5.09 1.25 -24.97
C PHE A 64 -6.63 1.24 -25.05
N SER A 65 -7.32 1.32 -23.91
CA SER A 65 -8.78 1.25 -23.84
C SER A 65 -9.33 2.35 -22.92
N PRO A 66 -9.32 3.64 -23.37
CA PRO A 66 -9.71 4.79 -22.53
C PRO A 66 -11.12 4.69 -21.93
N GLY A 67 -12.04 3.99 -22.59
CA GLY A 67 -13.39 3.75 -22.08
C GLY A 67 -13.45 2.99 -20.75
N LEU A 68 -12.42 2.19 -20.44
CA LEU A 68 -12.30 1.47 -19.17
C LEU A 68 -11.90 2.38 -18.00
N MET A 69 -11.44 3.62 -18.25
CA MET A 69 -11.05 4.57 -17.22
C MET A 69 -12.19 4.85 -16.22
N ILE A 70 -13.40 5.10 -16.72
CA ILE A 70 -14.57 5.41 -15.89
C ILE A 70 -14.98 4.18 -15.07
N ILE A 71 -14.99 3.01 -15.71
CA ILE A 71 -15.29 1.74 -15.03
C ILE A 71 -14.25 1.48 -13.94
N GLY A 72 -12.97 1.66 -14.25
CA GLY A 72 -11.87 1.54 -13.30
C GLY A 72 -11.98 2.51 -12.14
N ALA A 73 -12.34 3.76 -12.39
CA ALA A 73 -12.54 4.78 -11.36
C ALA A 73 -13.68 4.41 -10.40
N ILE A 74 -14.85 4.03 -10.93
CA ILE A 74 -16.02 3.66 -10.11
C ILE A 74 -15.73 2.36 -9.33
N ALA A 75 -15.26 1.33 -10.02
CA ALA A 75 -14.93 0.05 -9.37
C ALA A 75 -13.82 0.22 -8.32
N GLY A 76 -12.78 1.02 -8.63
CA GLY A 76 -11.70 1.33 -7.71
C GLY A 76 -12.20 2.09 -6.48
N LEU A 77 -13.08 3.07 -6.64
CA LEU A 77 -13.69 3.79 -5.52
C LEU A 77 -14.50 2.84 -4.62
N VAL A 78 -15.39 2.04 -5.20
CA VAL A 78 -16.22 1.09 -4.45
C VAL A 78 -15.35 0.05 -3.72
N LEU A 79 -14.40 -0.57 -4.42
CA LEU A 79 -13.49 -1.56 -3.82
C LEU A 79 -12.58 -0.92 -2.77
N GLY A 80 -12.14 0.32 -2.98
CA GLY A 80 -11.37 1.09 -2.00
C GLY A 80 -12.15 1.29 -0.71
N LEU A 81 -13.39 1.75 -0.80
CA LEU A 81 -14.28 1.93 0.36
C LEU A 81 -14.57 0.60 1.05
N VAL A 82 -14.91 -0.45 0.29
CA VAL A 82 -15.16 -1.79 0.85
C VAL A 82 -13.95 -2.28 1.63
N ASN A 83 -12.74 -2.19 1.08
CA ASN A 83 -11.51 -2.62 1.75
C ASN A 83 -11.19 -1.74 2.98
N ALA A 84 -11.44 -0.42 2.92
CA ALA A 84 -11.20 0.50 4.03
C ALA A 84 -12.10 0.22 5.25
N PHE A 85 -13.36 -0.18 5.03
CA PHE A 85 -14.30 -0.47 6.12
C PHE A 85 -14.33 -1.94 6.54
N LYS A 86 -13.69 -2.83 5.79
CA LYS A 86 -13.65 -4.25 6.11
C LYS A 86 -12.70 -4.53 7.28
N ARG A 87 -13.20 -5.19 8.33
CA ARG A 87 -12.42 -5.53 9.52
C ARG A 87 -11.27 -6.50 9.24
N GLU A 88 -11.48 -7.45 8.33
CA GLU A 88 -10.47 -8.43 7.93
C GLU A 88 -10.07 -8.20 6.48
N PRO A 89 -8.76 -8.13 6.19
CA PRO A 89 -8.28 -7.93 4.83
C PRO A 89 -8.65 -9.12 3.95
N SER A 90 -9.13 -8.83 2.74
CA SER A 90 -9.45 -9.83 1.73
C SER A 90 -8.49 -9.69 0.56
N PRO A 91 -7.55 -10.63 0.37
CA PRO A 91 -6.58 -10.56 -0.73
C PRO A 91 -7.26 -10.36 -2.09
N VAL A 92 -8.37 -11.05 -2.33
CA VAL A 92 -9.12 -10.99 -3.60
C VAL A 92 -9.65 -9.58 -3.85
N LEU A 93 -10.29 -8.95 -2.86
CA LEU A 93 -10.82 -7.58 -3.01
C LEU A 93 -9.71 -6.54 -3.16
N ILE A 94 -8.58 -6.76 -2.47
CA ILE A 94 -7.42 -5.88 -2.54
C ILE A 94 -6.76 -5.98 -3.93
N MET A 95 -6.59 -7.18 -4.47
CA MET A 95 -6.09 -7.38 -5.84
C MET A 95 -7.07 -6.83 -6.88
N ALA A 96 -8.37 -7.04 -6.70
CA ALA A 96 -9.39 -6.45 -7.57
C ALA A 96 -9.34 -4.92 -7.57
N TYR A 97 -9.10 -4.29 -6.40
CA TYR A 97 -8.85 -2.86 -6.29
C TYR A 97 -7.64 -2.43 -7.13
N ALA A 98 -6.51 -3.16 -7.05
CA ALA A 98 -5.31 -2.84 -7.82
C ALA A 98 -5.57 -2.90 -9.32
N VAL A 99 -6.31 -3.89 -9.80
CA VAL A 99 -6.71 -4.01 -11.21
C VAL A 99 -7.62 -2.83 -11.62
N ALA A 100 -8.66 -2.53 -10.84
CA ALA A 100 -9.57 -1.42 -11.13
C ALA A 100 -8.84 -0.07 -11.16
N GLN A 101 -7.96 0.19 -10.20
CA GLN A 101 -7.15 1.39 -10.17
C GLN A 101 -6.12 1.43 -11.31
N GLY A 102 -5.57 0.30 -11.71
CA GLY A 102 -4.71 0.21 -12.89
C GLY A 102 -5.43 0.67 -14.16
N LEU A 103 -6.65 0.17 -14.41
CA LEU A 103 -7.46 0.60 -15.56
C LEU A 103 -7.73 2.11 -15.55
N PHE A 104 -8.06 2.66 -14.38
CA PHE A 104 -8.23 4.11 -14.20
C PHE A 104 -6.95 4.88 -14.50
N LEU A 105 -5.83 4.47 -13.86
CA LEU A 105 -4.53 5.14 -14.02
C LEU A 105 -4.02 5.06 -15.46
N GLY A 106 -4.21 3.93 -16.14
CA GLY A 106 -3.84 3.78 -17.55
C GLY A 106 -4.57 4.77 -18.45
N GLY A 107 -5.89 4.86 -18.28
CA GLY A 107 -6.71 5.79 -19.07
C GLY A 107 -6.39 7.27 -18.82
N ILE A 108 -6.25 7.67 -17.54
CA ILE A 108 -5.90 9.06 -17.21
C ILE A 108 -4.47 9.40 -17.66
N SER A 109 -3.53 8.46 -17.56
CA SER A 109 -2.16 8.63 -18.04
C SER A 109 -2.11 8.81 -19.55
N ALA A 110 -2.83 7.99 -20.31
CA ALA A 110 -2.93 8.13 -21.76
C ALA A 110 -3.50 9.50 -22.17
N PHE A 111 -4.51 9.97 -21.45
CA PHE A 111 -5.10 11.31 -21.68
C PHE A 111 -4.06 12.43 -21.48
N PHE A 112 -3.33 12.42 -20.36
CA PHE A 112 -2.32 13.43 -20.07
C PHE A 112 -1.09 13.31 -20.98
N GLU A 113 -0.66 12.10 -21.32
CA GLU A 113 0.47 11.87 -22.23
C GLU A 113 0.18 12.39 -23.62
N GLY A 114 -1.07 12.24 -24.09
CA GLY A 114 -1.52 12.80 -25.39
C GLY A 114 -1.51 14.32 -25.42
N ALA A 115 -1.81 14.98 -24.29
CA ALA A 115 -1.76 16.43 -24.16
C ALA A 115 -0.33 16.96 -23.89
N TYR A 116 0.45 16.24 -23.11
CA TYR A 116 1.79 16.65 -22.65
C TYR A 116 2.79 15.48 -22.75
N PRO A 117 3.41 15.25 -23.91
CA PRO A 117 4.31 14.11 -24.12
C PRO A 117 5.43 14.02 -23.07
N GLY A 118 5.64 12.83 -22.49
CA GLY A 118 6.64 12.56 -21.47
C GLY A 118 6.22 12.90 -20.03
N ILE A 119 4.98 13.37 -19.79
CA ILE A 119 4.50 13.74 -18.47
C ILE A 119 4.35 12.53 -17.54
N VAL A 120 3.95 11.38 -18.10
CA VAL A 120 3.74 10.13 -17.34
C VAL A 120 5.04 9.64 -16.75
N VAL A 121 6.12 9.62 -17.54
CA VAL A 121 7.46 9.22 -17.05
C VAL A 121 7.90 10.15 -15.92
N GLN A 122 7.70 11.46 -16.05
CA GLN A 122 8.04 12.42 -15.00
C GLN A 122 7.21 12.20 -13.73
N ALA A 123 5.91 11.93 -13.85
CA ALA A 123 5.05 11.66 -12.71
C ALA A 123 5.45 10.35 -12.00
N VAL A 124 5.79 9.30 -12.74
CA VAL A 124 6.29 8.03 -12.18
C VAL A 124 7.59 8.26 -11.42
N LEU A 125 8.57 8.93 -12.04
CA LEU A 125 9.85 9.25 -11.40
C LEU A 125 9.66 10.13 -10.16
N GLY A 126 8.79 11.14 -10.23
CA GLY A 126 8.43 11.98 -9.08
C GLY A 126 7.83 11.18 -7.93
N THR A 127 6.90 10.28 -8.23
CA THR A 127 6.26 9.40 -7.24
C THR A 127 7.27 8.51 -6.54
N PHE A 128 8.11 7.82 -7.30
CA PHE A 128 9.15 6.96 -6.71
C PHE A 128 10.22 7.75 -5.97
N SER A 129 10.55 8.98 -6.41
CA SER A 129 11.47 9.86 -5.69
C SER A 129 10.93 10.26 -4.34
N VAL A 130 9.66 10.68 -4.25
CA VAL A 130 9.01 10.99 -2.96
C VAL A 130 8.96 9.75 -2.07
N PHE A 131 8.57 8.59 -2.62
CA PHE A 131 8.55 7.33 -1.88
C PHE A 131 9.93 6.99 -1.31
N ALA A 132 10.99 7.04 -2.13
CA ALA A 132 12.35 6.72 -1.71
C ALA A 132 12.87 7.68 -0.63
N VAL A 133 12.62 8.99 -0.79
CA VAL A 133 12.99 10.01 0.21
C VAL A 133 12.25 9.76 1.53
N MET A 134 10.93 9.52 1.49
CA MET A 134 10.15 9.28 2.70
C MET A 134 10.56 7.97 3.39
N LEU A 135 10.86 6.92 2.62
CA LEU A 135 11.39 5.66 3.15
C LEU A 135 12.76 5.86 3.82
N ALA A 136 13.67 6.61 3.18
CA ALA A 136 14.98 6.92 3.74
C ALA A 136 14.88 7.76 5.02
N LEU A 137 14.00 8.76 5.06
CA LEU A 137 13.74 9.57 6.24
C LEU A 137 13.14 8.75 7.38
N TYR A 138 12.21 7.84 7.06
CA TYR A 138 11.62 6.95 8.04
C TYR A 138 12.65 5.97 8.61
N THR A 139 13.40 5.27 7.76
CA THR A 139 14.41 4.28 8.18
C THR A 139 15.57 4.89 8.95
N SER A 140 15.95 6.15 8.63
CA SER A 140 16.96 6.89 9.40
C SER A 140 16.49 7.31 10.79
N GLY A 141 15.22 7.10 11.13
CA GLY A 141 14.61 7.51 12.40
C GLY A 141 14.39 9.01 12.57
N LYS A 142 14.79 9.83 11.58
CA LYS A 142 14.66 11.29 11.63
C LYS A 142 13.22 11.77 11.50
N PHE A 143 12.40 10.99 10.79
CA PHE A 143 11.01 11.34 10.54
C PHE A 143 10.09 10.15 10.85
N ARG A 144 9.53 10.15 12.06
CA ARG A 144 8.55 9.16 12.50
C ARG A 144 7.22 9.83 12.81
N PRO A 145 6.09 9.20 12.46
CA PRO A 145 4.79 9.77 12.75
C PRO A 145 4.59 9.89 14.26
N THR A 146 4.21 11.09 14.71
CA THR A 146 3.85 11.33 16.11
C THR A 146 2.34 11.35 16.27
N PRO A 147 1.78 10.98 17.44
CA PRO A 147 0.32 10.95 17.64
C PRO A 147 -0.35 12.30 17.37
N ARG A 148 0.33 13.42 17.66
CA ARG A 148 -0.21 14.78 17.39
C ARG A 148 -0.24 15.08 15.90
N MET A 149 0.88 14.85 15.18
CA MET A 149 0.96 15.07 13.74
C MET A 149 -0.02 14.17 12.99
N THR A 150 -0.11 12.89 13.38
CA THR A 150 -1.07 11.95 12.79
C THR A 150 -2.51 12.45 12.91
N LYS A 151 -2.92 12.96 14.07
CA LYS A 151 -4.26 13.57 14.26
C LYS A 151 -4.49 14.77 13.36
N ILE A 152 -3.50 15.67 13.24
CA ILE A 152 -3.57 16.88 12.39
C ILE A 152 -3.69 16.44 10.92
N VAL A 153 -2.83 15.51 10.47
CA VAL A 153 -2.84 15.05 9.08
C VAL A 153 -4.14 14.29 8.77
N MET A 154 -4.63 13.45 9.67
CA MET A 154 -5.94 12.77 9.50
C MET A 154 -7.08 13.78 9.36
N ALA A 155 -7.10 14.83 10.18
CA ALA A 155 -8.10 15.91 10.05
C ALA A 155 -7.94 16.67 8.72
N ALA A 156 -6.69 16.96 8.32
CA ALA A 156 -6.41 17.61 7.04
C ALA A 156 -6.80 16.74 5.84
N MET A 157 -6.56 15.41 5.90
CA MET A 157 -7.00 14.46 4.89
C MET A 157 -8.53 14.41 4.77
N LEU A 158 -9.25 14.42 5.91
CA LEU A 158 -10.70 14.51 5.90
C LEU A 158 -11.18 15.81 5.28
N GLY A 159 -10.57 16.94 5.65
CA GLY A 159 -10.84 18.25 5.04
C GLY A 159 -10.56 18.26 3.54
N TYR A 160 -9.45 17.64 3.13
CA TYR A 160 -9.12 17.48 1.71
C TYR A 160 -10.15 16.60 0.96
N LEU A 161 -10.61 15.51 1.57
CA LEU A 161 -11.67 14.67 1.00
C LEU A 161 -12.96 15.47 0.79
N VAL A 162 -13.41 16.23 1.81
CA VAL A 162 -14.60 17.11 1.68
C VAL A 162 -14.38 18.13 0.58
N PHE A 163 -13.22 18.78 0.53
CA PHE A 163 -12.87 19.70 -0.55
C PHE A 163 -12.96 19.03 -1.93
N MET A 164 -12.46 17.79 -2.08
CA MET A 164 -12.53 17.05 -3.32
C MET A 164 -13.96 16.76 -3.77
N LEU A 165 -14.84 16.39 -2.82
CA LEU A 165 -16.26 16.17 -3.10
C LEU A 165 -16.96 17.48 -3.54
N VAL A 166 -16.68 18.57 -2.85
CA VAL A 166 -17.22 19.90 -3.24
C VAL A 166 -16.72 20.29 -4.62
N ASN A 167 -15.40 20.17 -4.88
CA ASN A 167 -14.84 20.49 -6.19
C ASN A 167 -15.41 19.60 -7.31
N LEU A 168 -15.69 18.32 -7.03
CA LEU A 168 -16.32 17.42 -7.98
C LEU A 168 -17.71 17.93 -8.37
N VAL A 169 -18.54 18.33 -7.39
CA VAL A 169 -19.87 18.89 -7.63
C VAL A 169 -19.79 20.20 -8.42
N LEU A 170 -18.88 21.10 -8.04
CA LEU A 170 -18.68 22.38 -8.73
C LEU A 170 -18.24 22.19 -10.19
N THR A 171 -17.35 21.22 -10.44
CA THR A 171 -16.89 20.89 -11.79
C THR A 171 -18.01 20.25 -12.61
N TRP A 172 -18.79 19.35 -12.01
CA TRP A 172 -19.90 18.69 -12.69
C TRP A 172 -21.04 19.64 -13.04
N THR A 173 -21.31 20.63 -12.17
CA THR A 173 -22.30 21.68 -12.43
C THR A 173 -21.80 22.78 -13.36
N GLY A 174 -20.53 22.77 -13.76
CA GLY A 174 -19.90 23.78 -14.62
C GLY A 174 -19.68 25.14 -13.95
N ILE A 175 -19.86 25.24 -12.62
CA ILE A 175 -19.72 26.51 -11.88
C ILE A 175 -18.26 26.91 -11.78
N ALA A 176 -17.39 25.98 -11.34
CA ALA A 176 -15.96 26.23 -11.16
C ALA A 176 -15.17 24.93 -11.07
N ASN A 177 -13.87 25.00 -11.41
CA ASN A 177 -12.89 23.97 -11.05
C ASN A 177 -11.79 24.63 -10.24
N LEU A 178 -11.81 24.41 -8.92
CA LEU A 178 -10.86 25.03 -7.98
C LEU A 178 -9.45 24.39 -8.04
N ARG A 179 -9.28 23.33 -8.83
CA ARG A 179 -8.02 22.57 -8.95
C ARG A 179 -7.24 22.95 -10.22
N THR A 180 -7.47 24.12 -10.79
CA THR A 180 -6.78 24.65 -11.95
C THR A 180 -5.95 25.88 -11.62
N GLY A 181 -5.01 26.23 -12.47
CA GLY A 181 -4.16 27.42 -12.31
C GLY A 181 -3.35 27.44 -11.01
N GLY A 182 -3.05 28.62 -10.50
CA GLY A 182 -2.21 28.80 -9.30
C GLY A 182 -2.80 28.17 -8.03
N LEU A 183 -4.13 28.26 -7.83
CA LEU A 183 -4.80 27.57 -6.72
C LEU A 183 -4.65 26.06 -6.82
N GLY A 184 -4.75 25.50 -8.02
CA GLY A 184 -4.56 24.08 -8.26
C GLY A 184 -3.14 23.61 -7.89
N LEU A 185 -2.11 24.44 -8.12
CA LEU A 185 -0.74 24.14 -7.71
C LEU A 185 -0.58 24.11 -6.19
N ILE A 186 -1.13 25.11 -5.48
CA ILE A 186 -1.06 25.18 -4.03
C ILE A 186 -1.77 23.97 -3.39
N ILE A 187 -2.99 23.67 -3.85
CA ILE A 187 -3.76 22.54 -3.35
C ILE A 187 -3.04 21.24 -3.67
N GLY A 188 -2.45 21.10 -4.85
CA GLY A 188 -1.65 19.96 -5.25
C GLY A 188 -0.42 19.76 -4.38
N ALA A 189 0.32 20.83 -4.09
CA ALA A 189 1.48 20.77 -3.19
C ALA A 189 1.08 20.30 -1.78
N ILE A 190 -0.03 20.82 -1.25
CA ILE A 190 -0.58 20.38 0.04
C ILE A 190 -0.95 18.89 -0.04
N ALA A 191 -1.61 18.43 -1.10
CA ALA A 191 -1.99 17.05 -1.28
C ALA A 191 -0.78 16.11 -1.36
N VAL A 192 0.29 16.51 -2.06
CA VAL A 192 1.55 15.75 -2.12
C VAL A 192 2.20 15.66 -0.73
N LEU A 193 2.20 16.74 0.07
CA LEU A 193 2.71 16.71 1.44
C LEU A 193 1.88 15.79 2.34
N LEU A 194 0.55 15.80 2.21
CA LEU A 194 -0.34 14.89 2.93
C LEU A 194 -0.08 13.43 2.54
N ALA A 195 0.06 13.14 1.23
CA ALA A 195 0.38 11.81 0.74
C ALA A 195 1.77 11.34 1.19
N ALA A 196 2.78 12.22 1.16
CA ALA A 196 4.11 11.93 1.65
C ALA A 196 4.12 11.58 3.14
N TYR A 197 3.37 12.32 3.97
CA TYR A 197 3.21 11.95 5.38
C TYR A 197 2.46 10.64 5.55
N SER A 198 1.45 10.36 4.72
CA SER A 198 0.69 9.09 4.77
C SER A 198 1.60 7.90 4.51
N LEU A 199 2.60 8.01 3.60
CA LEU A 199 3.61 6.95 3.43
C LEU A 199 4.33 6.60 4.74
N THR A 200 4.67 7.60 5.57
CA THR A 200 5.32 7.33 6.85
C THR A 200 4.39 6.63 7.84
N MET A 201 3.09 6.92 7.78
CA MET A 201 2.07 6.20 8.57
C MET A 201 1.94 4.75 8.11
N ASP A 202 1.98 4.50 6.79
CA ASP A 202 1.96 3.15 6.22
C ASP A 202 3.22 2.35 6.61
N PHE A 203 4.40 2.98 6.61
CA PHE A 203 5.65 2.36 7.08
C PHE A 203 5.60 2.05 8.58
N GLU A 204 5.06 2.95 9.40
CA GLU A 204 4.89 2.72 10.84
C GLU A 204 3.90 1.58 11.10
N MET A 205 2.81 1.51 10.34
CA MET A 205 1.85 0.39 10.44
C MET A 205 2.54 -0.94 10.13
N ALA A 206 3.41 -1.00 9.10
CA ALA A 206 4.22 -2.16 8.79
C ALA A 206 5.15 -2.52 9.97
N ALA A 207 5.91 -1.54 10.47
CA ALA A 207 6.88 -1.74 11.54
C ALA A 207 6.24 -2.21 12.84
N VAL A 208 5.14 -1.57 13.25
CA VAL A 208 4.37 -1.94 14.44
C VAL A 208 3.73 -3.32 14.27
N GLY A 209 3.17 -3.63 13.10
CA GLY A 209 2.58 -4.93 12.79
C GLY A 209 3.60 -6.07 12.92
N VAL A 210 4.79 -5.90 12.34
CA VAL A 210 5.88 -6.87 12.43
C VAL A 210 6.38 -7.00 13.87
N LYS A 211 6.62 -5.87 14.54
CA LYS A 211 7.11 -5.86 15.93
C LYS A 211 6.15 -6.56 16.89
N ASN A 212 4.86 -6.38 16.72
CA ASN A 212 3.83 -6.97 17.58
C ASN A 212 3.45 -8.40 17.15
N GLY A 213 4.09 -8.96 16.12
CA GLY A 213 3.79 -10.31 15.64
C GLY A 213 2.36 -10.46 15.12
N ALA A 214 1.83 -9.43 14.45
CA ALA A 214 0.48 -9.47 13.88
C ALA A 214 0.34 -10.66 12.92
N PRO A 215 -0.87 -11.25 12.77
CA PRO A 215 -1.10 -12.31 11.80
C PRO A 215 -0.72 -11.90 10.37
N GLN A 216 -0.12 -12.81 9.61
CA GLN A 216 0.38 -12.58 8.25
C GLN A 216 -0.67 -11.97 7.30
N LYS A 217 -1.96 -12.29 7.51
CA LYS A 217 -3.04 -11.73 6.70
C LYS A 217 -3.09 -10.19 6.71
N TYR A 218 -2.70 -9.54 7.81
CA TYR A 218 -2.72 -8.08 7.91
C TYR A 218 -1.65 -7.37 7.08
N SER A 219 -0.63 -8.08 6.57
CA SER A 219 0.28 -7.51 5.58
C SER A 219 -0.43 -7.08 4.29
N TRP A 220 -1.60 -7.68 3.96
CA TRP A 220 -2.45 -7.21 2.87
C TRP A 220 -3.07 -5.83 3.13
N SER A 221 -3.45 -5.53 4.38
CA SER A 221 -3.96 -4.19 4.73
C SER A 221 -2.88 -3.13 4.58
N VAL A 222 -1.64 -3.43 4.99
CA VAL A 222 -0.52 -2.51 4.83
C VAL A 222 -0.17 -2.32 3.36
N ALA A 223 -0.11 -3.41 2.58
CA ALA A 223 0.13 -3.34 1.14
C ALA A 223 -0.97 -2.54 0.41
N PHE A 224 -2.23 -2.68 0.84
CA PHE A 224 -3.34 -1.89 0.34
C PHE A 224 -3.14 -0.39 0.65
N GLY A 225 -2.84 -0.02 1.90
CA GLY A 225 -2.57 1.37 2.30
C GLY A 225 -1.45 1.99 1.47
N LEU A 226 -0.29 1.33 1.39
CA LEU A 226 0.84 1.79 0.56
C LEU A 226 0.44 1.98 -0.91
N THR A 227 -0.33 1.06 -1.47
CA THR A 227 -0.77 1.15 -2.87
C THR A 227 -1.72 2.33 -3.07
N VAL A 228 -2.69 2.53 -2.17
CA VAL A 228 -3.61 3.69 -2.20
C VAL A 228 -2.84 4.99 -2.17
N THR A 229 -1.88 5.10 -1.24
CA THR A 229 -1.07 6.32 -1.06
C THR A 229 -0.19 6.60 -2.28
N LEU A 230 0.43 5.57 -2.87
CA LEU A 230 1.24 5.71 -4.09
C LEU A 230 0.40 6.11 -5.31
N ILE A 231 -0.79 5.54 -5.47
CA ILE A 231 -1.73 5.91 -6.54
C ILE A 231 -2.16 7.37 -6.37
N TRP A 232 -2.53 7.78 -5.17
CA TRP A 232 -2.90 9.17 -4.89
C TRP A 232 -1.74 10.13 -5.20
N LEU A 233 -0.54 9.82 -4.72
CA LEU A 233 0.67 10.62 -4.97
C LEU A 233 0.95 10.76 -6.46
N TYR A 234 0.85 9.66 -7.22
CA TYR A 234 1.02 9.67 -8.67
C TYR A 234 0.03 10.61 -9.37
N VAL A 235 -1.25 10.50 -9.05
CA VAL A 235 -2.30 11.34 -9.66
C VAL A 235 -2.10 12.81 -9.32
N GLU A 236 -1.70 13.14 -8.09
CA GLU A 236 -1.43 14.54 -7.71
C GLU A 236 -0.20 15.12 -8.42
N ILE A 237 0.89 14.34 -8.53
CA ILE A 237 2.09 14.77 -9.24
C ILE A 237 1.78 14.94 -10.74
N LEU A 238 1.08 13.99 -11.34
CA LEU A 238 0.66 14.06 -12.75
C LEU A 238 -0.16 15.34 -13.00
N ARG A 239 -1.08 15.67 -12.10
CA ARG A 239 -1.90 16.88 -12.18
C ARG A 239 -1.09 18.16 -12.00
N ILE A 240 -0.18 18.22 -11.02
CA ILE A 240 0.71 19.37 -10.81
C ILE A 240 1.53 19.62 -12.09
N LEU A 241 2.13 18.57 -12.64
CA LEU A 241 2.92 18.68 -13.87
C LEU A 241 2.07 19.16 -15.05
N SER A 242 0.81 18.73 -15.15
CA SER A 242 -0.09 19.19 -16.22
C SER A 242 -0.44 20.68 -16.09
N ILE A 243 -0.63 21.19 -14.87
CA ILE A 243 -0.87 22.61 -14.64
C ILE A 243 0.37 23.46 -14.99
N LEU A 244 1.56 22.99 -14.60
CA LEU A 244 2.82 23.67 -14.90
C LEU A 244 3.06 23.76 -16.41
N ARG A 245 2.81 22.67 -17.16
CA ARG A 245 2.99 22.65 -18.62
C ARG A 245 1.85 23.32 -19.39
N GLY A 246 0.67 23.42 -18.80
CA GLY A 246 -0.47 24.12 -19.41
C GLY A 246 -0.44 25.63 -19.25
N ASN A 247 0.50 26.18 -18.47
CA ASN A 247 0.72 27.62 -18.29
C ASN A 247 1.87 28.17 -19.18
N ASP A 248 2.56 27.28 -19.92
CA ASP A 248 3.56 27.62 -20.92
C ASP A 248 2.89 27.70 -22.32
#